data_31cd6b0441b038f3ba81eb137a3a877a
#
_entry.id   31cd6b0441b038f3ba81eb137a3a877a
#
_cell.length_a   1.000
_cell.length_b   1.000
_cell.length_c   1.000
_cell.angle_alpha   90.00
_cell.angle_beta   90.00
_cell.angle_gamma   90.00
#
_symmetry.space_group_name_H-M   'P 1'
#
loop_
_entity.id
_entity.type
_entity.pdbx_description
1 polymer ?
#
loop_
_entity_poly.entity_id
_entity_poly.type
_entity_poly.pdbx_seq_one_letter_code
_entity_poly.pdbx_strand_id
1 'polypeptide(L)'
;MMTIEEILARKECQTFDCKSIQIDPKALAIPIVAMANADGGMLAIGVSDKTRRIEGIDGNEERLNELLRVPFDFCNPSVRVRCEYLPCTDYEGRKNRILLIHIPASVQLHTNQADECFMRVGDKSKKLNFDERMQLLYDKGERYYEDKDVYDATIDDVDMNLVSDYMNVISNAQFKQKQRKVNMREMNCKWLRMSNI
;
A
#
# COMPACT_ATOMS: atom_id res chain seq x y z
N MET A 1 -8.71 -16.20 -13.25
CA MET A 1 -8.49 -15.11 -14.21
C MET A 1 -9.84 -14.48 -14.45
N MET A 2 -9.99 -13.17 -14.28
CA MET A 2 -11.28 -12.48 -14.46
C MET A 2 -11.61 -12.38 -15.95
N THR A 3 -12.88 -12.55 -16.31
CA THR A 3 -13.35 -12.43 -17.71
C THR A 3 -13.86 -11.02 -17.99
N ILE A 4 -14.02 -10.68 -19.28
CA ILE A 4 -14.58 -9.38 -19.68
C ILE A 4 -16.02 -9.23 -19.19
N GLU A 5 -16.81 -10.30 -19.27
CA GLU A 5 -18.19 -10.33 -18.81
C GLU A 5 -18.29 -10.06 -17.31
N GLU A 6 -17.38 -10.63 -16.52
CA GLU A 6 -17.30 -10.37 -15.06
C GLU A 6 -16.95 -8.93 -14.76
N ILE A 7 -16.03 -8.32 -15.53
CA ILE A 7 -15.64 -6.91 -15.39
C ILE A 7 -16.82 -5.99 -15.70
N LEU A 8 -17.55 -6.25 -16.79
CA LEU A 8 -18.70 -5.43 -17.18
C LEU A 8 -19.88 -5.57 -16.22
N ALA A 9 -20.09 -6.77 -15.68
CA ALA A 9 -21.16 -7.04 -14.70
C ALA A 9 -20.82 -6.48 -13.30
N ARG A 10 -19.53 -6.31 -12.97
CA ARG A 10 -19.08 -5.90 -11.65
C ARG A 10 -19.35 -4.41 -11.44
N LYS A 11 -20.06 -4.06 -10.37
CA LYS A 11 -20.24 -2.68 -9.94
C LYS A 11 -18.97 -2.17 -9.29
N GLU A 12 -18.71 -0.85 -9.43
CA GLU A 12 -17.67 -0.19 -8.68
C GLU A 12 -17.91 -0.32 -7.18
N CYS A 13 -16.85 -0.55 -6.44
CA CYS A 13 -16.91 -0.83 -5.01
C CYS A 13 -15.57 -0.51 -4.33
N GLN A 14 -15.42 -0.91 -3.08
CA GLN A 14 -14.21 -0.72 -2.27
C GLN A 14 -12.94 -1.18 -3.00
N THR A 15 -12.99 -2.28 -3.73
CA THR A 15 -11.82 -2.94 -4.32
C THR A 15 -11.86 -3.01 -5.85
N PHE A 16 -12.78 -2.29 -6.50
CA PHE A 16 -12.89 -2.31 -7.96
C PHE A 16 -13.41 -0.98 -8.52
N ASP A 17 -12.78 -0.52 -9.61
CA ASP A 17 -13.20 0.69 -10.31
C ASP A 17 -12.83 0.58 -11.80
N CYS A 18 -13.58 1.28 -12.68
CA CYS A 18 -13.34 1.35 -14.11
C CYS A 18 -12.93 2.76 -14.52
N LYS A 19 -11.99 2.85 -15.46
CA LYS A 19 -11.54 4.14 -15.99
C LYS A 19 -11.33 4.09 -17.49
N SER A 20 -11.70 5.17 -18.15
CA SER A 20 -11.39 5.40 -19.56
C SER A 20 -9.88 5.44 -19.78
N ILE A 21 -9.41 4.99 -20.95
CA ILE A 21 -8.02 5.20 -21.38
C ILE A 21 -7.65 6.70 -21.47
N GLN A 22 -8.64 7.57 -21.62
CA GLN A 22 -8.44 9.02 -21.73
C GLN A 22 -8.36 9.72 -20.36
N ILE A 23 -8.37 8.98 -19.25
CA ILE A 23 -8.24 9.56 -17.91
C ILE A 23 -6.93 10.36 -17.78
N ASP A 24 -7.00 11.51 -17.13
CA ASP A 24 -5.81 12.29 -16.82
C ASP A 24 -4.90 11.54 -15.83
N PRO A 25 -3.55 11.51 -16.03
CA PRO A 25 -2.62 10.83 -15.13
C PRO A 25 -2.73 11.27 -13.66
N LYS A 26 -2.91 12.58 -13.40
CA LYS A 26 -3.10 13.08 -12.02
C LYS A 26 -4.42 12.59 -11.42
N ALA A 27 -5.46 12.50 -12.24
CA ALA A 27 -6.75 11.97 -11.82
C ALA A 27 -6.68 10.46 -11.55
N LEU A 28 -5.87 9.69 -12.30
CA LEU A 28 -5.65 8.27 -12.07
C LEU A 28 -4.87 7.99 -10.78
N ALA A 29 -3.99 8.90 -10.36
CA ALA A 29 -3.27 8.78 -9.09
C ALA A 29 -4.22 8.71 -7.87
N ILE A 30 -5.36 9.40 -7.94
CA ILE A 30 -6.33 9.46 -6.83
C ILE A 30 -6.87 8.06 -6.45
N PRO A 31 -7.49 7.28 -7.34
CA PRO A 31 -7.95 5.94 -6.99
C PRO A 31 -6.81 4.98 -6.66
N ILE A 32 -5.61 5.13 -7.27
CA ILE A 32 -4.44 4.29 -6.92
C ILE A 32 -4.03 4.53 -5.47
N VAL A 33 -3.85 5.79 -5.06
CA VAL A 33 -3.52 6.17 -3.68
C VAL A 33 -4.63 5.72 -2.73
N ALA A 34 -5.90 5.96 -3.09
CA ALA A 34 -7.04 5.64 -2.24
C ALA A 34 -7.16 4.13 -1.97
N MET A 35 -6.93 3.29 -2.99
CA MET A 35 -6.95 1.83 -2.85
C MET A 35 -5.73 1.33 -2.08
N ALA A 36 -4.52 1.85 -2.34
CA ALA A 36 -3.31 1.48 -1.60
C ALA A 36 -3.42 1.83 -0.10
N ASN A 37 -4.07 2.93 0.23
CA ASN A 37 -4.31 3.35 1.61
C ASN A 37 -5.40 2.55 2.32
N ALA A 38 -6.27 1.87 1.57
CA ALA A 38 -7.35 1.02 2.10
C ALA A 38 -7.03 -0.48 1.90
N ASP A 39 -7.97 -1.23 1.38
CA ASP A 39 -7.92 -2.69 1.25
C ASP A 39 -7.22 -3.18 -0.03
N GLY A 40 -6.61 -2.26 -0.79
CA GLY A 40 -6.14 -2.54 -2.14
C GLY A 40 -7.30 -2.59 -3.13
N GLY A 41 -7.04 -3.13 -4.31
CA GLY A 41 -8.08 -3.26 -5.33
C GLY A 41 -7.56 -3.44 -6.74
N MET A 42 -8.45 -3.21 -7.70
CA MET A 42 -8.16 -3.36 -9.12
C MET A 42 -8.83 -2.23 -9.90
N LEU A 43 -8.06 -1.62 -10.80
CA LEU A 43 -8.57 -0.67 -11.78
C LEU A 43 -8.59 -1.32 -13.16
N ALA A 44 -9.74 -1.24 -13.86
CA ALA A 44 -9.89 -1.65 -15.25
C ALA A 44 -9.79 -0.42 -16.15
N ILE A 45 -8.69 -0.28 -16.88
CA ILE A 45 -8.45 0.83 -17.82
C ILE A 45 -8.87 0.42 -19.22
N GLY A 46 -9.52 1.34 -19.93
CA GLY A 46 -10.12 1.10 -21.26
C GLY A 46 -11.59 0.67 -21.17
N VAL A 47 -12.23 0.89 -20.04
CA VAL A 47 -13.66 0.74 -19.81
C VAL A 47 -14.21 2.06 -19.31
N SER A 48 -15.17 2.66 -20.01
CA SER A 48 -15.82 3.89 -19.59
C SER A 48 -16.56 3.70 -18.26
N ASP A 49 -16.24 4.51 -17.26
CA ASP A 49 -16.90 4.53 -15.95
C ASP A 49 -18.39 4.87 -16.03
N LYS A 50 -18.78 5.78 -16.94
CA LYS A 50 -20.16 6.25 -17.11
C LYS A 50 -21.06 5.30 -17.88
N THR A 51 -20.56 4.78 -19.01
CA THR A 51 -21.37 4.00 -19.95
C THR A 51 -21.07 2.49 -19.88
N ARG A 52 -20.02 2.10 -19.17
CA ARG A 52 -19.51 0.72 -19.10
C ARG A 52 -19.16 0.13 -20.47
N ARG A 53 -18.93 0.98 -21.47
CA ARG A 53 -18.47 0.56 -22.80
C ARG A 53 -17.00 0.21 -22.76
N ILE A 54 -16.64 -0.82 -23.48
CA ILE A 54 -15.23 -1.17 -23.70
C ILE A 54 -14.67 -0.24 -24.76
N GLU A 55 -13.78 0.66 -24.35
CA GLU A 55 -13.04 1.57 -25.24
C GLU A 55 -11.78 0.90 -25.79
N GLY A 56 -11.20 -0.02 -24.98
CA GLY A 56 -9.93 -0.63 -25.24
C GLY A 56 -8.75 0.31 -24.97
N ILE A 57 -7.53 -0.20 -25.17
CA ILE A 57 -6.28 0.54 -24.99
C ILE A 57 -5.41 0.57 -26.25
N ASP A 58 -5.63 -0.35 -27.18
CA ASP A 58 -4.83 -0.42 -28.41
C ASP A 58 -5.09 0.81 -29.30
N GLY A 59 -4.03 1.31 -29.92
CA GLY A 59 -4.04 2.57 -30.67
C GLY A 59 -3.87 3.82 -29.78
N ASN A 60 -3.63 3.66 -28.47
CA ASN A 60 -3.37 4.74 -27.53
C ASN A 60 -2.06 4.50 -26.74
N GLU A 61 -1.00 4.05 -27.42
CA GLU A 61 0.24 3.58 -26.79
C GLU A 61 0.95 4.66 -25.98
N GLU A 62 0.96 5.91 -26.46
CA GLU A 62 1.55 7.02 -25.70
C GLU A 62 0.80 7.25 -24.40
N ARG A 63 -0.53 7.29 -24.47
CA ARG A 63 -1.38 7.48 -23.31
C ARG A 63 -1.26 6.30 -22.33
N LEU A 64 -1.22 5.08 -22.84
CA LEU A 64 -1.01 3.88 -22.03
C LEU A 64 0.31 3.94 -21.26
N ASN A 65 1.40 4.37 -21.91
CA ASN A 65 2.70 4.52 -21.27
C ASN A 65 2.69 5.60 -20.18
N GLU A 66 1.99 6.72 -20.39
CA GLU A 66 1.77 7.73 -19.34
C GLU A 66 1.05 7.12 -18.13
N LEU A 67 -0.06 6.39 -18.36
CA LEU A 67 -0.84 5.80 -17.27
C LEU A 67 -0.08 4.71 -16.50
N LEU A 68 0.75 3.91 -17.19
CA LEU A 68 1.60 2.90 -16.53
C LEU A 68 2.65 3.51 -15.59
N ARG A 69 3.06 4.75 -15.82
CA ARG A 69 4.02 5.46 -14.97
C ARG A 69 3.37 6.12 -13.75
N VAL A 70 2.05 6.30 -13.74
CA VAL A 70 1.34 7.01 -12.66
C VAL A 70 1.66 6.49 -11.26
N PRO A 71 1.71 5.18 -10.99
CA PRO A 71 2.03 4.67 -9.66
C PRO A 71 3.43 5.07 -9.16
N PHE A 72 4.34 5.41 -10.07
CA PHE A 72 5.72 5.80 -9.77
C PHE A 72 5.90 7.32 -9.75
N ASP A 73 5.34 8.00 -10.76
CA ASP A 73 5.60 9.43 -10.99
C ASP A 73 4.62 10.31 -10.19
N PHE A 74 3.41 9.81 -9.88
CA PHE A 74 2.33 10.61 -9.29
C PHE A 74 1.88 10.15 -7.90
N CYS A 75 2.52 9.11 -7.33
CA CYS A 75 2.25 8.63 -5.97
C CYS A 75 3.51 8.74 -5.10
N ASN A 76 3.35 9.17 -3.85
CA ASN A 76 4.46 9.34 -2.90
C ASN A 76 4.10 8.69 -1.54
N PRO A 77 4.89 7.71 -1.05
CA PRO A 77 5.85 6.93 -1.83
C PRO A 77 5.19 6.23 -3.01
N SER A 78 5.98 5.75 -3.98
CA SER A 78 5.46 5.05 -5.15
C SER A 78 4.68 3.79 -4.77
N VAL A 79 3.61 3.51 -5.49
CA VAL A 79 2.77 2.33 -5.26
C VAL A 79 3.22 1.19 -6.17
N ARG A 80 3.54 0.03 -5.59
CA ARG A 80 3.85 -1.16 -6.38
C ARG A 80 2.57 -1.79 -6.88
N VAL A 81 2.40 -1.84 -8.20
CA VAL A 81 1.25 -2.43 -8.86
C VAL A 81 1.63 -3.61 -9.74
N ARG A 82 0.69 -4.49 -10.01
CA ARG A 82 0.81 -5.54 -11.03
C ARG A 82 -0.15 -5.22 -12.16
N CYS A 83 0.36 -5.21 -13.39
CA CYS A 83 -0.42 -4.97 -14.59
C CYS A 83 -0.70 -6.29 -15.32
N GLU A 84 -1.91 -6.43 -15.84
CA GLU A 84 -2.38 -7.58 -16.62
C GLU A 84 -3.18 -7.07 -17.81
N TYR A 85 -2.96 -7.65 -18.99
CA TYR A 85 -3.69 -7.29 -20.20
C TYR A 85 -4.73 -8.36 -20.50
N LEU A 86 -5.97 -7.94 -20.70
CA LEU A 86 -7.07 -8.85 -21.01
C LEU A 86 -7.59 -8.56 -22.41
N PRO A 87 -7.58 -9.55 -23.34
CA PRO A 87 -8.11 -9.39 -24.69
C PRO A 87 -9.62 -9.20 -24.67
N CYS A 88 -10.09 -8.30 -25.50
CA CYS A 88 -11.51 -7.95 -25.59
C CYS A 88 -11.92 -7.58 -27.03
N THR A 89 -13.20 -7.32 -27.22
CA THR A 89 -13.72 -6.64 -28.40
C THR A 89 -14.24 -5.28 -27.94
N ASP A 90 -13.81 -4.19 -28.59
CA ASP A 90 -14.27 -2.84 -28.25
C ASP A 90 -15.72 -2.61 -28.74
N TYR A 91 -16.26 -1.43 -28.40
CA TYR A 91 -17.64 -1.07 -28.75
C TYR A 91 -17.86 -0.90 -30.26
N GLU A 92 -16.80 -0.81 -31.06
CA GLU A 92 -16.85 -0.77 -32.54
C GLU A 92 -16.69 -2.16 -33.18
N GLY A 93 -16.58 -3.20 -32.36
CA GLY A 93 -16.43 -4.58 -32.82
C GLY A 93 -14.99 -4.97 -33.21
N ARG A 94 -13.98 -4.14 -32.92
CA ARG A 94 -12.56 -4.43 -33.21
C ARG A 94 -11.93 -5.22 -32.08
N LYS A 95 -10.98 -6.11 -32.44
CA LYS A 95 -10.12 -6.76 -31.44
C LYS A 95 -9.28 -5.68 -30.72
N ASN A 96 -9.28 -5.75 -29.41
CA ASN A 96 -8.63 -4.79 -28.53
C ASN A 96 -8.21 -5.46 -27.22
N ARG A 97 -7.64 -4.71 -26.30
CA ARG A 97 -7.30 -5.14 -24.94
C ARG A 97 -7.76 -4.09 -23.92
N ILE A 98 -7.96 -4.50 -22.70
CA ILE A 98 -8.03 -3.62 -21.54
C ILE A 98 -6.83 -3.89 -20.62
N LEU A 99 -6.46 -2.89 -19.81
CA LEU A 99 -5.42 -3.01 -18.81
C LEU A 99 -6.06 -3.14 -17.43
N LEU A 100 -5.69 -4.19 -16.70
CA LEU A 100 -6.02 -4.36 -15.29
C LEU A 100 -4.81 -3.98 -14.44
N ILE A 101 -4.98 -3.00 -13.56
CA ILE A 101 -3.97 -2.56 -12.59
C ILE A 101 -4.38 -3.10 -11.22
N HIS A 102 -3.65 -4.09 -10.72
CA HIS A 102 -3.83 -4.65 -9.39
C HIS A 102 -3.01 -3.86 -8.38
N ILE A 103 -3.67 -3.29 -7.40
CA ILE A 103 -3.11 -2.42 -6.36
C ILE A 103 -3.19 -3.18 -5.04
N PRO A 104 -2.07 -3.55 -4.42
CA PRO A 104 -2.10 -4.17 -3.09
C PRO A 104 -2.44 -3.13 -2.02
N ALA A 105 -3.07 -3.56 -0.92
CA ALA A 105 -3.11 -2.77 0.30
C ALA A 105 -1.68 -2.51 0.79
N SER A 106 -1.38 -1.28 1.16
CA SER A 106 -0.05 -0.89 1.61
C SER A 106 -0.01 -0.70 3.12
N VAL A 107 1.09 -1.08 3.73
CA VAL A 107 1.39 -0.75 5.13
C VAL A 107 1.85 0.69 5.30
N GLN A 108 2.32 1.33 4.22
CA GLN A 108 2.72 2.74 4.21
C GLN A 108 1.55 3.63 3.81
N LEU A 109 1.56 4.88 4.28
CA LEU A 109 0.66 5.90 3.82
C LEU A 109 1.15 6.47 2.49
N HIS A 110 0.26 6.56 1.51
CA HIS A 110 0.53 7.15 0.20
C HIS A 110 -0.24 8.46 0.01
N THR A 111 0.39 9.38 -0.71
CA THR A 111 -0.20 10.65 -1.17
C THR A 111 -0.03 10.79 -2.67
N ASN A 112 -0.74 11.74 -3.29
CA ASN A 112 -0.45 12.15 -4.65
C ASN A 112 0.70 13.19 -4.68
N GLN A 113 1.08 13.67 -5.87
CA GLN A 113 2.13 14.70 -6.02
C GLN A 113 1.82 16.04 -5.33
N ALA A 114 0.55 16.33 -5.05
CA ALA A 114 0.13 17.53 -4.32
C ALA A 114 0.09 17.32 -2.80
N ASP A 115 0.68 16.23 -2.29
CA ASP A 115 0.64 15.79 -0.89
C ASP A 115 -0.80 15.59 -0.35
N GLU A 116 -1.75 15.29 -1.23
CA GLU A 116 -3.11 14.97 -0.84
C GLU A 116 -3.25 13.48 -0.56
N CYS A 117 -3.85 13.16 0.58
CA CYS A 117 -4.11 11.79 1.00
C CYS A 117 -5.56 11.41 0.68
N PHE A 118 -5.75 10.22 0.12
CA PHE A 118 -7.08 9.67 -0.20
C PHE A 118 -7.21 8.28 0.39
N MET A 119 -8.45 7.92 0.74
CA MET A 119 -8.83 6.58 1.18
C MET A 119 -10.05 6.10 0.40
N ARG A 120 -10.07 4.84 0.00
CA ARG A 120 -11.24 4.26 -0.67
C ARG A 120 -12.32 3.97 0.36
N VAL A 121 -13.52 4.49 0.13
CA VAL A 121 -14.70 4.27 0.97
C VAL A 121 -15.87 3.91 0.04
N GLY A 122 -16.19 2.64 -0.02
CA GLY A 122 -17.13 2.11 -0.98
C GLY A 122 -16.64 2.29 -2.43
N ASP A 123 -17.43 2.98 -3.26
CA ASP A 123 -17.11 3.28 -4.65
C ASP A 123 -16.38 4.63 -4.86
N LYS A 124 -16.04 5.35 -3.77
CA LYS A 124 -15.47 6.70 -3.85
C LYS A 124 -14.07 6.77 -3.22
N SER A 125 -13.23 7.62 -3.80
CA SER A 125 -11.95 8.03 -3.23
C SER A 125 -12.17 9.30 -2.41
N LYS A 126 -12.24 9.15 -1.08
CA LYS A 126 -12.42 10.26 -0.14
C LYS A 126 -11.08 10.93 0.13
N LYS A 127 -10.97 12.25 -0.06
CA LYS A 127 -9.83 13.04 0.40
C LYS A 127 -9.87 13.13 1.92
N LEU A 128 -8.77 12.80 2.59
CA LEU A 128 -8.63 12.88 4.03
C LEU A 128 -8.21 14.29 4.45
N ASN A 129 -8.79 14.76 5.55
CA ASN A 129 -8.33 15.96 6.24
C ASN A 129 -7.08 15.63 7.10
N PHE A 130 -6.53 16.63 7.79
CA PHE A 130 -5.33 16.46 8.61
C PHE A 130 -5.50 15.40 9.71
N ASP A 131 -6.60 15.44 10.45
CA ASP A 131 -6.83 14.53 11.59
C ASP A 131 -7.05 13.09 11.09
N GLU A 132 -7.81 12.89 10.01
CA GLU A 132 -8.03 11.60 9.38
C GLU A 132 -6.72 11.01 8.82
N ARG A 133 -5.86 11.85 8.24
CA ARG A 133 -4.52 11.45 7.77
C ARG A 133 -3.63 11.01 8.93
N MET A 134 -3.66 11.77 10.05
CA MET A 134 -2.92 11.41 11.26
C MET A 134 -3.41 10.09 11.84
N GLN A 135 -4.73 9.89 11.93
CA GLN A 135 -5.29 8.62 12.37
C GLN A 135 -4.83 7.46 11.50
N LEU A 136 -4.86 7.62 10.17
CA LEU A 136 -4.40 6.58 9.24
C LEU A 136 -2.90 6.26 9.41
N LEU A 137 -2.05 7.25 9.73
CA LEU A 137 -0.63 7.04 10.06
C LEU A 137 -0.43 6.18 11.31
N TYR A 138 -1.25 6.41 12.35
CA TYR A 138 -1.24 5.57 13.56
C TYR A 138 -1.74 4.15 13.26
N ASP A 139 -2.83 4.02 12.52
CA ASP A 139 -3.42 2.72 12.17
C ASP A 139 -2.45 1.86 11.32
N LYS A 140 -1.64 2.51 10.48
CA LYS A 140 -0.60 1.84 9.68
C LYS A 140 0.71 1.59 10.45
N GLY A 141 0.82 2.07 11.69
CA GLY A 141 2.02 1.92 12.52
C GLY A 141 3.22 2.77 12.04
N GLU A 142 3.02 3.78 11.19
CA GLU A 142 4.07 4.74 10.81
C GLU A 142 4.32 5.80 11.88
N ARG A 143 3.40 5.93 12.82
CA ARG A 143 3.54 6.72 14.06
C ARG A 143 2.98 5.95 15.24
N TYR A 144 3.61 6.10 16.38
CA TYR A 144 3.16 5.55 17.65
C TYR A 144 2.57 6.66 18.50
N TYR A 145 1.52 6.34 19.27
CA TYR A 145 0.92 7.30 20.20
C TYR A 145 1.92 7.74 21.28
N GLU A 146 2.85 6.86 21.62
CA GLU A 146 3.92 7.07 22.57
C GLU A 146 4.93 8.13 22.12
N ASP A 147 5.00 8.41 20.81
CA ASP A 147 5.87 9.46 20.24
C ASP A 147 5.26 10.87 20.39
N LYS A 148 4.03 11.00 20.93
CA LYS A 148 3.45 12.31 21.21
C LYS A 148 4.10 12.92 22.43
N ASP A 149 4.69 14.13 22.26
CA ASP A 149 5.10 14.93 23.38
C ASP A 149 3.91 15.26 24.30
N VAL A 150 4.01 14.91 25.56
CA VAL A 150 3.05 15.32 26.58
C VAL A 150 3.52 16.66 27.15
N TYR A 151 3.00 17.74 26.61
CA TYR A 151 3.48 19.10 26.87
C TYR A 151 3.44 19.52 28.34
N ASP A 152 2.55 18.92 29.12
CA ASP A 152 2.38 19.25 30.55
C ASP A 152 3.03 18.21 31.47
N ALA A 153 3.72 17.19 30.92
CA ALA A 153 4.36 16.16 31.73
C ALA A 153 5.68 16.65 32.30
N THR A 154 5.87 16.40 33.57
CA THR A 154 7.09 16.68 34.33
C THR A 154 7.72 15.38 34.81
N ILE A 155 8.95 15.46 35.35
CA ILE A 155 9.62 14.28 35.91
C ILE A 155 8.86 13.70 37.11
N ASP A 156 8.04 14.53 37.79
CA ASP A 156 7.25 14.11 38.94
C ASP A 156 6.03 13.24 38.55
N ASP A 157 5.64 13.28 37.27
CA ASP A 157 4.57 12.44 36.70
C ASP A 157 5.08 11.02 36.32
N VAL A 158 6.40 10.82 36.40
CA VAL A 158 7.03 9.54 36.03
C VAL A 158 7.09 8.61 37.24
N ASP A 159 6.42 7.45 37.16
CA ASP A 159 6.58 6.39 38.16
C ASP A 159 7.95 5.74 38.02
N MET A 160 8.91 6.18 38.83
CA MET A 160 10.29 5.71 38.84
C MET A 160 10.40 4.22 39.23
N ASN A 161 9.42 3.64 39.93
CA ASN A 161 9.41 2.21 40.24
C ASN A 161 9.09 1.42 38.95
N LEU A 162 8.09 1.86 38.19
CA LEU A 162 7.75 1.25 36.91
C LEU A 162 8.92 1.33 35.91
N VAL A 163 9.61 2.48 35.85
CA VAL A 163 10.81 2.66 35.02
C VAL A 163 11.91 1.69 35.45
N SER A 164 12.16 1.58 36.75
CA SER A 164 13.17 0.66 37.30
C SER A 164 12.84 -0.81 36.97
N ASP A 165 11.59 -1.22 37.10
CA ASP A 165 11.14 -2.58 36.77
C ASP A 165 11.30 -2.87 35.27
N TYR A 166 10.93 -1.91 34.41
CA TYR A 166 11.10 -2.01 32.96
C TYR A 166 12.59 -2.14 32.57
N MET A 167 13.46 -1.33 33.15
CA MET A 167 14.90 -1.40 32.92
C MET A 167 15.50 -2.74 33.38
N ASN A 168 15.03 -3.31 34.49
CA ASN A 168 15.43 -4.63 34.96
C ASN A 168 15.01 -5.73 33.98
N VAL A 169 13.80 -5.65 33.40
CA VAL A 169 13.30 -6.61 32.40
C VAL A 169 14.15 -6.55 31.14
N ILE A 170 14.46 -5.36 30.63
CA ILE A 170 15.30 -5.17 29.43
C ILE A 170 16.72 -5.68 29.68
N SER A 171 17.33 -5.33 30.80
CA SER A 171 18.69 -5.75 31.16
C SER A 171 18.78 -7.28 31.26
N ASN A 172 17.80 -7.92 31.89
CA ASN A 172 17.72 -9.36 31.97
C ASN A 172 17.50 -10.04 30.60
N ALA A 173 16.70 -9.44 29.73
CA ALA A 173 16.47 -9.95 28.37
C ALA A 173 17.74 -9.84 27.51
N GLN A 174 18.45 -8.71 27.58
CA GLN A 174 19.73 -8.51 26.88
C GLN A 174 20.82 -9.43 27.40
N PHE A 175 20.88 -9.68 28.72
CA PHE A 175 21.82 -10.59 29.32
C PHE A 175 21.58 -12.03 28.86
N LYS A 176 20.31 -12.48 28.83
CA LYS A 176 19.95 -13.82 28.31
C LYS A 176 20.28 -13.95 26.81
N GLN A 177 20.13 -12.89 26.03
CA GLN A 177 20.47 -12.91 24.61
C GLN A 177 21.99 -12.97 24.36
N LYS A 178 22.81 -12.29 25.21
CA LYS A 178 24.26 -12.39 25.19
C LYS A 178 24.73 -13.80 25.58
N GLN A 179 24.17 -14.38 26.64
CA GLN A 179 24.50 -15.75 27.05
C GLN A 179 24.19 -16.80 25.98
N ARG A 180 23.02 -16.66 25.30
CA ARG A 180 22.69 -17.58 24.18
C ARG A 180 23.70 -17.47 23.02
N LYS A 181 24.20 -16.27 22.71
CA LYS A 181 25.22 -16.06 21.65
C LYS A 181 26.58 -16.64 22.08
N VAL A 182 26.95 -16.55 23.33
CA VAL A 182 28.21 -17.15 23.87
C VAL A 182 28.11 -18.66 23.82
N ASN A 183 27.05 -19.27 24.30
CA ASN A 183 26.83 -20.70 24.26
C ASN A 183 26.79 -21.28 22.85
N MET A 184 26.22 -20.57 21.88
CA MET A 184 26.25 -21.01 20.49
C MET A 184 27.65 -20.93 19.86
N ARG A 185 28.48 -19.95 20.24
CA ARG A 185 29.87 -19.88 19.80
C ARG A 185 30.71 -21.02 20.39
N GLU A 186 30.53 -21.37 21.67
CA GLU A 186 31.20 -22.48 22.31
C GLU A 186 30.77 -23.84 21.74
N MET A 187 29.50 -24.02 21.42
CA MET A 187 29.02 -25.23 20.74
C MET A 187 29.62 -25.38 19.33
N ASN A 188 29.68 -24.30 18.55
CA ASN A 188 30.30 -24.34 17.22
C ASN A 188 31.82 -24.62 17.30
N CYS A 189 32.52 -24.09 18.30
CA CYS A 189 33.94 -24.41 18.50
C CYS A 189 34.16 -25.87 18.93
N LYS A 190 33.25 -26.48 19.70
CA LYS A 190 33.31 -27.92 20.04
C LYS A 190 33.03 -28.81 18.82
N TRP A 191 32.10 -28.46 17.97
CA TRP A 191 31.79 -29.16 16.72
C TRP A 191 32.97 -29.19 15.75
N LEU A 192 33.64 -28.04 15.57
CA LEU A 192 34.84 -27.94 14.70
C LEU A 192 36.06 -28.72 15.21
N ARG A 193 36.13 -28.99 16.52
CA ARG A 193 37.20 -29.84 17.08
C ARG A 193 36.91 -31.34 16.99
N MET A 194 35.64 -31.74 16.84
CA MET A 194 35.25 -33.15 16.69
C MET A 194 35.18 -33.62 15.23
N SER A 195 35.20 -32.69 14.26
CA SER A 195 35.22 -33.03 12.83
C SER A 195 36.62 -33.10 12.20
N ASN A 196 37.69 -32.97 13.00
CA ASN A 196 39.08 -33.09 12.56
C ASN A 196 39.82 -34.30 13.21
N ILE A 197 39.09 -35.41 13.35
CA ILE A 197 39.70 -36.74 13.67
C ILE A 197 39.42 -37.67 12.50
#